data_a48bb0269176293e8e972ac7ad8ffea7
#
_entry.id   a48bb0269176293e8e972ac7ad8ffea7
#
_cell.length_a   1.000
_cell.length_b   1.000
_cell.length_c   1.000
_cell.angle_alpha   90.00
_cell.angle_beta   90.00
_cell.angle_gamma   90.00
#
_symmetry.space_group_name_H-M   'P 1'
#
loop_
_entity.id
_entity.type
_entity.pdbx_description
1 polymer ?
#
loop_
_entity_poly.entity_id
_entity_poly.type
_entity_poly.pdbx_seq_one_letter_code
_entity_poly.pdbx_strand_id
1 'polypeptide(L)'
;MIEIEKPKIEIVEISEDNRYGKFVCEPLERGYGTTLGNSLRRILLSSLPGAAITSIRIDGVLHEFSTIPGVRDDVTNIVLNLKSLCFKMYSEEPRLLRLDVEGEKEVKAADIITDPDVEILNPDLHIATLNEDGELHMEM
;
A
#
# COMPACT_ATOMS: atom_id res chain seq x y z
N MET A 1 -46.39 5.23 -18.62
CA MET A 1 -45.03 5.81 -18.37
C MET A 1 -44.55 5.16 -17.09
N ILE A 2 -43.49 4.35 -17.14
CA ILE A 2 -42.96 3.72 -15.92
C ILE A 2 -42.13 4.80 -15.24
N GLU A 3 -42.58 5.27 -14.08
CA GLU A 3 -41.85 6.22 -13.27
C GLU A 3 -40.76 5.45 -12.55
N ILE A 4 -39.53 5.58 -13.04
CA ILE A 4 -38.35 4.97 -12.42
C ILE A 4 -37.95 5.86 -11.24
N GLU A 5 -38.20 5.40 -10.03
CA GLU A 5 -37.70 6.09 -8.83
C GLU A 5 -36.18 6.16 -8.87
N LYS A 6 -35.65 7.35 -8.59
CA LYS A 6 -34.19 7.55 -8.53
C LYS A 6 -33.63 6.90 -7.25
N PRO A 7 -32.66 6.00 -7.36
CA PRO A 7 -32.07 5.38 -6.19
C PRO A 7 -31.36 6.45 -5.30
N LYS A 8 -31.50 6.27 -4.00
CA LYS A 8 -30.78 7.05 -2.99
C LYS A 8 -29.63 6.22 -2.43
N ILE A 9 -28.54 6.89 -2.13
CA ILE A 9 -27.35 6.28 -1.51
C ILE A 9 -27.30 6.78 -0.09
N GLU A 10 -27.32 5.87 0.87
CA GLU A 10 -27.18 6.15 2.29
C GLU A 10 -25.87 5.55 2.82
N ILE A 11 -25.17 6.33 3.64
CA ILE A 11 -23.97 5.88 4.35
C ILE A 11 -24.45 5.25 5.65
N VAL A 12 -24.29 3.94 5.79
CA VAL A 12 -24.67 3.19 7.00
C VAL A 12 -23.55 3.21 8.03
N GLU A 13 -22.30 3.06 7.57
CA GLU A 13 -21.15 2.95 8.43
C GLU A 13 -19.90 3.39 7.67
N ILE A 14 -19.01 4.12 8.33
CA ILE A 14 -17.64 4.40 7.89
C ILE A 14 -16.73 4.20 9.10
N SER A 15 -15.64 3.43 8.93
CA SER A 15 -14.63 3.29 9.98
C SER A 15 -13.87 4.60 10.22
N GLU A 16 -13.36 4.80 11.44
CA GLU A 16 -12.61 6.01 11.81
C GLU A 16 -11.35 6.22 10.95
N ASP A 17 -10.74 5.11 10.51
CA ASP A 17 -9.56 5.10 9.65
C ASP A 17 -9.89 5.21 8.13
N ASN A 18 -11.16 5.35 7.78
CA ASN A 18 -11.68 5.41 6.40
C ASN A 18 -11.31 4.19 5.51
N ARG A 19 -10.99 3.04 6.12
CA ARG A 19 -10.64 1.81 5.38
C ARG A 19 -11.82 0.89 5.10
N TYR A 20 -12.93 1.12 5.79
CA TYR A 20 -14.17 0.38 5.60
C TYR A 20 -15.34 1.34 5.46
N GLY A 21 -16.23 1.06 4.52
CA GLY A 21 -17.48 1.77 4.35
C GLY A 21 -18.61 0.84 3.93
N LYS A 22 -19.77 1.02 4.55
CA LYS A 22 -21.02 0.33 4.19
C LYS A 22 -22.05 1.34 3.70
N PHE A 23 -22.53 1.11 2.50
CA PHE A 23 -23.49 1.96 1.82
C PHE A 23 -24.71 1.14 1.44
N VAL A 24 -25.88 1.76 1.49
CA VAL A 24 -27.12 1.19 0.98
C VAL A 24 -27.60 2.04 -0.18
N CYS A 25 -27.96 1.38 -1.28
CA CYS A 25 -28.47 2.02 -2.48
C CYS A 25 -29.85 1.42 -2.81
N GLU A 26 -30.91 2.20 -2.61
CA GLU A 26 -32.29 1.78 -2.84
C GLU A 26 -33.22 2.94 -3.21
N PRO A 27 -34.36 2.70 -3.91
CA PRO A 27 -34.77 1.42 -4.49
C PRO A 27 -34.00 1.08 -5.76
N LEU A 28 -33.78 -0.20 -6.03
CA LEU A 28 -33.17 -0.69 -7.26
C LEU A 28 -34.10 -1.72 -7.91
N GLU A 29 -34.19 -1.68 -9.25
CA GLU A 29 -34.88 -2.73 -9.99
C GLU A 29 -34.19 -4.08 -9.84
N ARG A 30 -34.96 -5.15 -10.01
CA ARG A 30 -34.45 -6.52 -9.88
C ARG A 30 -33.29 -6.78 -10.85
N GLY A 31 -32.14 -7.21 -10.30
CA GLY A 31 -30.91 -7.51 -11.06
C GLY A 31 -29.92 -6.37 -11.13
N TYR A 32 -30.32 -5.11 -10.93
CA TYR A 32 -29.38 -3.94 -10.98
C TYR A 32 -28.38 -3.94 -9.87
N GLY A 33 -28.68 -4.49 -8.70
CA GLY A 33 -27.74 -4.59 -7.59
C GLY A 33 -26.44 -5.33 -7.98
N THR A 34 -26.58 -6.45 -8.68
CA THR A 34 -25.41 -7.22 -9.17
C THR A 34 -24.60 -6.42 -10.21
N THR A 35 -25.28 -5.73 -11.11
CA THR A 35 -24.63 -4.90 -12.14
C THR A 35 -23.83 -3.74 -11.53
N LEU A 36 -24.45 -3.00 -10.60
CA LEU A 36 -23.78 -1.90 -9.90
C LEU A 36 -22.63 -2.41 -9.04
N GLY A 37 -22.83 -3.48 -8.26
CA GLY A 37 -21.81 -4.06 -7.42
C GLY A 37 -20.57 -4.52 -8.23
N ASN A 38 -20.78 -5.19 -9.35
CA ASN A 38 -19.69 -5.61 -10.23
C ASN A 38 -18.97 -4.42 -10.87
N SER A 39 -19.70 -3.41 -11.31
CA SER A 39 -19.12 -2.21 -11.90
C SER A 39 -18.26 -1.45 -10.89
N LEU A 40 -18.77 -1.23 -9.68
CA LEU A 40 -18.01 -0.59 -8.59
C LEU A 40 -16.79 -1.42 -8.20
N ARG A 41 -16.94 -2.74 -8.05
CA ARG A 41 -15.81 -3.63 -7.75
C ARG A 41 -14.69 -3.50 -8.79
N ARG A 42 -15.01 -3.49 -10.07
CA ARG A 42 -14.02 -3.37 -11.15
C ARG A 42 -13.31 -2.03 -11.12
N ILE A 43 -14.02 -0.94 -10.92
CA ILE A 43 -13.44 0.41 -10.84
C ILE A 43 -12.51 0.51 -9.63
N LEU A 44 -12.96 0.04 -8.45
CA LEU A 44 -12.17 0.09 -7.22
C LEU A 44 -10.87 -0.74 -7.30
N LEU A 45 -10.88 -1.85 -8.03
CA LEU A 45 -9.72 -2.73 -8.17
C LEU A 45 -8.74 -2.28 -9.26
N SER A 46 -9.17 -1.54 -10.28
CA SER A 46 -8.38 -1.32 -11.50
C SER A 46 -8.16 0.14 -11.89
N SER A 47 -8.94 1.06 -11.35
CA SER A 47 -9.03 2.41 -11.95
C SER A 47 -8.78 3.55 -10.97
N LEU A 48 -8.57 3.27 -9.68
CA LEU A 48 -8.20 4.31 -8.72
C LEU A 48 -6.69 4.54 -8.77
N PRO A 49 -6.27 5.79 -8.95
CA PRO A 49 -4.84 6.12 -8.86
C PRO A 49 -4.35 5.99 -7.42
N GLY A 50 -3.09 5.64 -7.25
CA GLY A 50 -2.46 5.52 -5.95
C GLY A 50 -0.94 5.50 -6.07
N ALA A 51 -0.25 5.65 -4.94
CA ALA A 51 1.19 5.55 -4.85
C ALA A 51 1.60 4.19 -4.31
N ALA A 52 2.62 3.60 -4.93
CA ALA A 52 3.21 2.33 -4.50
C ALA A 52 4.67 2.24 -4.92
N ILE A 53 5.44 1.37 -4.26
CA ILE A 53 6.79 1.04 -4.71
C ILE A 53 6.71 0.24 -6.01
N THR A 54 7.36 0.73 -7.05
CA THR A 54 7.40 0.10 -8.37
C THR A 54 8.65 -0.71 -8.60
N SER A 55 9.76 -0.33 -7.98
CA SER A 55 11.05 -1.01 -8.07
C SER A 55 11.86 -0.79 -6.81
N ILE A 56 12.75 -1.74 -6.51
CA ILE A 56 13.74 -1.64 -5.44
C ILE A 56 15.10 -2.03 -5.98
N ARG A 57 16.14 -1.47 -5.37
CA ARG A 57 17.52 -1.89 -5.53
C ARG A 57 18.14 -2.01 -4.14
N ILE A 58 18.65 -3.18 -3.82
CA ILE A 58 19.36 -3.46 -2.58
C ILE A 58 20.83 -3.71 -2.92
N ASP A 59 21.74 -3.08 -2.21
CA ASP A 59 23.18 -3.24 -2.44
C ASP A 59 23.60 -4.69 -2.18
N GLY A 60 24.39 -5.25 -3.11
CA GLY A 60 24.85 -6.64 -3.04
C GLY A 60 23.82 -7.71 -3.41
N VAL A 61 22.59 -7.33 -3.77
CA VAL A 61 21.51 -8.26 -4.13
C VAL A 61 21.20 -8.20 -5.64
N LEU A 62 21.23 -9.37 -6.29
CA LEU A 62 20.99 -9.48 -7.73
C LEU A 62 19.56 -9.95 -8.08
N HIS A 63 18.89 -10.65 -7.16
CA HIS A 63 17.54 -11.18 -7.37
C HIS A 63 16.82 -11.41 -6.03
N GLU A 64 15.49 -11.50 -6.08
CA GLU A 64 14.62 -11.61 -4.92
C GLU A 64 14.75 -12.93 -4.12
N PHE A 65 15.36 -13.96 -4.67
CA PHE A 65 15.55 -15.26 -3.99
C PHE A 65 16.90 -15.34 -3.26
N SER A 66 17.46 -14.22 -2.87
CA SER A 66 18.72 -14.15 -2.13
C SER A 66 18.51 -13.77 -0.68
N THR A 67 19.55 -13.95 0.11
CA THR A 67 19.64 -13.49 1.48
C THR A 67 20.68 -12.37 1.58
N ILE A 68 20.52 -11.50 2.57
CA ILE A 68 21.43 -10.40 2.84
C ILE A 68 22.22 -10.76 4.09
N PRO A 69 23.57 -10.70 4.09
CA PRO A 69 24.38 -10.95 5.28
C PRO A 69 23.94 -10.03 6.43
N GLY A 70 23.75 -10.62 7.62
CA GLY A 70 23.35 -9.84 8.80
C GLY A 70 21.87 -9.44 8.85
N VAL A 71 21.05 -9.77 7.84
CA VAL A 71 19.61 -9.56 7.85
C VAL A 71 18.89 -10.89 8.04
N ARG A 72 17.95 -10.95 9.00
CA ARG A 72 17.19 -12.18 9.31
C ARG A 72 16.20 -12.55 8.23
N ASP A 73 15.59 -11.52 7.64
CA ASP A 73 14.57 -11.68 6.62
C ASP A 73 15.23 -11.89 5.25
N ASP A 74 14.69 -12.78 4.46
CA ASP A 74 15.09 -12.92 3.06
C ASP A 74 14.54 -11.75 2.21
N VAL A 75 15.13 -11.56 1.03
CA VAL A 75 14.73 -10.48 0.13
C VAL A 75 13.26 -10.60 -0.28
N THR A 76 12.74 -11.82 -0.43
CA THR A 76 11.33 -12.05 -0.76
C THR A 76 10.41 -11.51 0.33
N ASN A 77 10.74 -11.77 1.62
CA ASN A 77 9.96 -11.25 2.74
C ASN A 77 10.01 -9.73 2.80
N ILE A 78 11.20 -9.14 2.59
CA ILE A 78 11.35 -7.68 2.52
C ILE A 78 10.45 -7.09 1.41
N VAL A 79 10.45 -7.68 0.22
CA VAL A 79 9.58 -7.25 -0.90
C VAL A 79 8.10 -7.34 -0.53
N LEU A 80 7.67 -8.42 0.15
CA LEU A 80 6.29 -8.59 0.59
C LEU A 80 5.89 -7.53 1.63
N ASN A 81 6.79 -7.22 2.56
CA ASN A 81 6.57 -6.17 3.56
C ASN A 81 6.47 -4.79 2.87
N LEU A 82 7.37 -4.49 1.93
CA LEU A 82 7.33 -3.25 1.17
C LEU A 82 6.05 -3.07 0.35
N LYS A 83 5.46 -4.15 -0.17
CA LYS A 83 4.14 -4.10 -0.86
C LYS A 83 2.99 -3.70 0.06
N SER A 84 3.16 -3.85 1.36
CA SER A 84 2.16 -3.45 2.36
C SER A 84 2.30 -1.98 2.81
N LEU A 85 3.31 -1.26 2.31
CA LEU A 85 3.46 0.17 2.58
C LEU A 85 2.32 0.97 1.94
N CYS A 86 1.81 1.92 2.71
CA CYS A 86 0.79 2.85 2.27
C CYS A 86 1.38 4.25 2.18
N PHE A 87 1.28 4.85 1.01
CA PHE A 87 1.82 6.18 0.73
C PHE A 87 0.74 7.17 0.36
N LYS A 88 1.00 8.42 0.67
CA LYS A 88 0.33 9.57 0.08
C LYS A 88 1.37 10.38 -0.67
N MET A 89 1.16 10.57 -1.97
CA MET A 89 2.01 11.39 -2.82
C MET A 89 1.32 12.71 -3.16
N TYR A 90 2.09 13.79 -3.13
CA TYR A 90 1.64 15.12 -3.52
C TYR A 90 2.14 15.53 -4.91
N SER A 91 2.91 14.65 -5.57
CA SER A 91 3.43 14.80 -6.93
C SER A 91 2.97 13.64 -7.80
N GLU A 92 2.80 13.87 -9.10
CA GLU A 92 2.50 12.84 -10.11
C GLU A 92 3.78 12.14 -10.64
N GLU A 93 4.94 12.72 -10.36
CA GLU A 93 6.21 12.17 -10.83
C GLU A 93 6.76 11.13 -9.86
N PRO A 94 7.42 10.06 -10.36
CA PRO A 94 8.11 9.08 -9.52
C PRO A 94 9.15 9.75 -8.61
N ARG A 95 9.20 9.30 -7.35
CA ARG A 95 10.18 9.77 -6.37
C ARG A 95 11.06 8.62 -5.92
N LEU A 96 12.32 8.94 -5.63
CA LEU A 96 13.30 8.01 -5.11
C LEU A 96 13.34 8.12 -3.59
N LEU A 97 13.09 7.01 -2.91
CA LEU A 97 13.22 6.89 -1.46
C LEU A 97 14.44 6.04 -1.14
N ARG A 98 15.02 6.24 0.05
CA ARG A 98 16.19 5.49 0.52
C ARG A 98 15.95 4.92 1.90
N LEU A 99 16.55 3.79 2.15
CA LEU A 99 16.66 3.16 3.45
C LEU A 99 18.11 2.80 3.69
N ASP A 100 18.70 3.41 4.72
CA ASP A 100 20.10 3.20 5.10
C ASP A 100 20.12 2.88 6.60
N VAL A 101 20.33 1.60 6.96
CA VAL A 101 20.31 1.12 8.33
C VAL A 101 21.49 0.19 8.57
N GLU A 102 22.18 0.38 9.69
CA GLU A 102 23.32 -0.42 10.14
C GLU A 102 23.11 -0.87 11.60
N GLY A 103 23.64 -2.05 11.95
CA GLY A 103 23.62 -2.62 13.29
C GLY A 103 22.31 -3.27 13.67
N GLU A 104 22.25 -3.84 14.89
CA GLU A 104 21.10 -4.57 15.40
C GLU A 104 19.88 -3.67 15.53
N LYS A 105 18.87 -3.90 14.69
CA LYS A 105 17.66 -3.10 14.66
C LYS A 105 16.50 -3.83 14.00
N GLU A 106 15.29 -3.62 14.55
CA GLU A 106 14.05 -3.83 13.82
C GLU A 106 13.78 -2.63 12.93
N VAL A 107 13.88 -2.81 11.62
CA VAL A 107 13.67 -1.77 10.61
C VAL A 107 12.19 -1.62 10.32
N LYS A 108 11.70 -0.41 10.44
CA LYS A 108 10.31 -0.03 10.21
C LYS A 108 10.18 0.95 9.05
N ALA A 109 8.96 1.13 8.58
CA ALA A 109 8.65 2.10 7.54
C ALA A 109 9.07 3.54 7.91
N ALA A 110 9.06 3.88 9.20
CA ALA A 110 9.54 5.16 9.72
C ALA A 110 11.04 5.42 9.48
N ASP A 111 11.84 4.38 9.24
CA ASP A 111 13.27 4.50 8.96
C ASP A 111 13.57 4.87 7.50
N ILE A 112 12.55 4.84 6.64
CA ILE A 112 12.69 5.24 5.24
C ILE A 112 12.89 6.76 5.16
N ILE A 113 13.93 7.16 4.46
CA ILE A 113 14.21 8.57 4.16
C ILE A 113 13.30 8.97 3.00
N THR A 114 12.29 9.78 3.32
CA THR A 114 11.27 10.21 2.36
C THR A 114 11.59 11.56 1.73
N ASP A 115 11.12 11.74 0.50
CA ASP A 115 11.03 13.05 -0.15
C ASP A 115 9.89 13.88 0.50
N PRO A 116 9.97 15.23 0.56
CA PRO A 116 8.90 16.08 1.07
C PRO A 116 7.52 15.87 0.40
N ASP A 117 7.52 15.38 -0.84
CA ASP A 117 6.30 15.08 -1.60
C ASP A 117 5.70 13.70 -1.27
N VAL A 118 6.31 12.92 -0.35
CA VAL A 118 5.88 11.56 -0.02
C VAL A 118 5.67 11.41 1.48
N GLU A 119 4.48 11.00 1.86
CA GLU A 119 4.09 10.72 3.24
C GLU A 119 3.81 9.22 3.41
N ILE A 120 4.40 8.60 4.43
CA ILE A 120 4.12 7.20 4.80
C ILE A 120 2.98 7.17 5.81
N LEU A 121 1.90 6.47 5.48
CA LEU A 121 0.68 6.43 6.30
C LEU A 121 0.72 5.34 7.38
N ASN A 122 1.61 4.34 7.25
CA ASN A 122 1.79 3.24 8.19
C ASN A 122 3.25 3.10 8.65
N PRO A 123 3.78 4.08 9.43
CA PRO A 123 5.19 4.15 9.81
C PRO A 123 5.66 2.98 10.69
N ASP A 124 4.76 2.31 11.40
CA ASP A 124 5.08 1.19 12.29
C ASP A 124 5.21 -0.17 11.55
N LEU A 125 4.99 -0.18 10.24
CA LEU A 125 5.09 -1.40 9.45
C LEU A 125 6.52 -1.95 9.52
N HIS A 126 6.65 -3.23 9.89
CA HIS A 126 7.90 -3.96 9.88
C HIS A 126 8.40 -4.18 8.44
N ILE A 127 9.68 -3.92 8.20
CA ILE A 127 10.34 -4.14 6.90
C ILE A 127 11.32 -5.30 6.99
N ALA A 128 12.26 -5.24 7.93
CA ALA A 128 13.30 -6.24 8.12
C ALA A 128 13.85 -6.21 9.55
N THR A 129 14.57 -7.25 9.95
CA THR A 129 15.29 -7.32 11.21
C THR A 129 16.78 -7.51 10.92
N LEU A 130 17.64 -6.63 11.45
CA LEU A 130 19.08 -6.71 11.33
C LEU A 130 19.70 -7.27 12.61
N ASN A 131 20.78 -8.02 12.45
CA ASN A 131 21.67 -8.46 13.54
C ASN A 131 22.75 -7.39 13.80
N GLU A 132 23.63 -7.62 14.78
CA GLU A 132 24.69 -6.66 15.18
C GLU A 132 25.59 -6.21 14.01
N ASP A 133 25.93 -7.14 13.09
CA ASP A 133 26.77 -6.87 11.90
C ASP A 133 25.91 -6.63 10.62
N GLY A 134 24.63 -6.38 10.79
CA GLY A 134 23.71 -6.21 9.65
C GLY A 134 23.78 -4.83 9.05
N GLU A 135 23.80 -4.77 7.71
CA GLU A 135 23.71 -3.54 6.93
C GLU A 135 22.62 -3.71 5.86
N LEU A 136 21.76 -2.70 5.73
CA LEU A 136 20.71 -2.69 4.70
C LEU A 136 20.65 -1.32 4.04
N HIS A 137 21.18 -1.27 2.81
CA HIS A 137 21.12 -0.10 1.95
C HIS A 137 20.22 -0.40 0.77
N MET A 138 19.13 0.37 0.67
CA MET A 138 18.10 0.14 -0.35
C MET A 138 17.61 1.45 -0.94
N GLU A 139 17.50 1.47 -2.25
CA GLU A 139 16.76 2.50 -3.00
C GLU A 139 15.44 1.92 -3.51
N MET A 140 14.41 2.73 -3.45
CA MET A 140 13.06 2.32 -3.88
C MET A 140 12.32 3.47 -4.53
#